data_9357a2320051c91593196434e016877f
#
_entry.id   9357a2320051c91593196434e016877f
#
_cell.length_a   1.000
_cell.length_b   1.000
_cell.length_c   1.000
_cell.angle_alpha   90.00
_cell.angle_beta   90.00
_cell.angle_gamma   90.00
#
_symmetry.space_group_name_H-M   'P 1'
#
loop_
_entity.id
_entity.type
_entity.pdbx_description
1 polymer ?
#
loop_
_entity_poly.entity_id
_entity_poly.type
_entity_poly.pdbx_seq_one_letter_code
_entity_poly.pdbx_strand_id
1 'polypeptide(L)'
;MKRHVFAASLMGAVVALGLACAQVLAAPSAQVRAVVLSADDAGSAIALKLSAKVAYRVTFAKSPNRIALILHHARAAPGLLIPQPAGPVTGLTSQPQANGDLRVTIFLTRPLPVHFTWDVGKSAATLVARLGAGAPPEQAPHTVQAEHAPRESGRDIVIAVDAGHGGVDPGATGHAGVHEKDVVLAIARSLARRINAEPGMRAVLTRDSDVFLTLRDRMHAAHAAKADLFVSIHADSIANSRVSGSSVYILSERGASNEAARSLADLENAADLKGGVSLADKGDRLASVLLDLSQSANISASMSAAHSVIGALQGVGLVRKPQVQQAGFVVLKSPDIPSMLVETAYISNPQEERRLRDPAQQAALADAVFTGLRAYFADNPPEGTRFSLARLPRPPTPPAATGAPGA
;
A
#
# COMPACT_ATOMS: atom_id res chain seq x y z
N MET A 1 47.47 -51.27 49.93
CA MET A 1 46.84 -50.76 51.16
C MET A 1 45.49 -50.12 50.76
N LYS A 2 44.42 -50.55 51.39
CA LYS A 2 43.03 -50.24 51.24
C LYS A 2 42.70 -48.75 51.56
N ARG A 3 41.78 -48.12 50.84
CA ARG A 3 40.75 -47.33 51.52
C ARG A 3 39.58 -47.02 50.56
N HIS A 4 38.40 -47.35 51.05
CA HIS A 4 37.07 -47.15 50.55
C HIS A 4 36.72 -45.68 50.57
N VAL A 5 35.92 -45.23 49.59
CA VAL A 5 35.05 -44.03 49.74
C VAL A 5 33.68 -44.31 49.18
N PHE A 6 32.68 -43.98 49.98
CA PHE A 6 31.27 -44.14 49.89
C PHE A 6 30.62 -43.41 48.71
N ALA A 7 29.69 -44.06 48.10
CA ALA A 7 28.69 -43.45 47.23
C ALA A 7 27.59 -42.73 48.05
N ALA A 8 27.25 -41.51 47.70
CA ALA A 8 26.04 -40.83 48.14
C ALA A 8 25.17 -40.49 46.91
N SER A 9 24.12 -41.25 46.76
CA SER A 9 23.03 -40.95 45.79
C SER A 9 22.25 -39.76 46.29
N LEU A 10 22.15 -38.71 45.45
CA LEU A 10 21.20 -37.63 45.64
C LEU A 10 20.15 -37.72 44.52
N MET A 11 18.99 -38.17 44.90
CA MET A 11 17.80 -38.28 44.06
C MET A 11 17.17 -36.89 43.95
N GLY A 12 17.36 -36.18 42.80
CA GLY A 12 16.73 -34.92 42.49
C GLY A 12 15.45 -35.17 41.74
N ALA A 13 14.32 -34.88 42.36
CA ALA A 13 13.01 -34.89 41.71
C ALA A 13 12.90 -33.76 40.71
N VAL A 14 12.78 -34.10 39.43
CA VAL A 14 12.46 -33.15 38.35
C VAL A 14 10.94 -32.98 38.34
N VAL A 15 10.46 -31.83 38.85
CA VAL A 15 9.08 -31.39 38.65
C VAL A 15 8.95 -30.88 37.24
N ALA A 16 8.34 -31.69 36.37
CA ALA A 16 7.95 -31.27 35.03
C ALA A 16 6.71 -30.35 35.12
N LEU A 17 6.93 -29.05 35.04
CA LEU A 17 5.86 -28.07 34.87
C LEU A 17 5.39 -28.15 33.42
N GLY A 18 4.26 -28.85 33.16
CA GLY A 18 3.61 -28.91 31.87
C GLY A 18 2.99 -27.56 31.55
N LEU A 19 3.59 -26.78 30.67
CA LEU A 19 2.92 -25.67 29.98
C LEU A 19 1.83 -26.25 29.07
N ALA A 20 0.59 -26.25 29.54
CA ALA A 20 -0.57 -26.44 28.67
C ALA A 20 -0.70 -25.22 27.76
N CYS A 21 -0.12 -25.32 26.56
CA CYS A 21 -0.40 -24.39 25.47
C CYS A 21 -1.88 -24.57 25.09
N ALA A 22 -2.77 -23.69 25.58
CA ALA A 22 -4.14 -23.61 25.11
C ALA A 22 -4.07 -23.24 23.62
N GLN A 23 -4.21 -24.24 22.74
CA GLN A 23 -4.47 -23.99 21.33
C GLN A 23 -5.81 -23.31 21.23
N VAL A 24 -5.80 -22.01 20.98
CA VAL A 24 -6.99 -21.28 20.51
C VAL A 24 -7.36 -21.94 19.18
N LEU A 25 -8.36 -22.81 19.21
CA LEU A 25 -8.97 -23.37 18.01
C LEU A 25 -9.58 -22.21 17.24
N ALA A 26 -8.85 -21.72 16.23
CA ALA A 26 -9.39 -20.76 15.28
C ALA A 26 -10.68 -21.36 14.69
N ALA A 27 -11.77 -20.60 14.73
CA ALA A 27 -13.05 -21.02 14.15
C ALA A 27 -12.81 -21.46 12.69
N PRO A 28 -13.42 -22.57 12.23
CA PRO A 28 -13.17 -23.08 10.90
C PRO A 28 -13.53 -22.03 9.85
N SER A 29 -12.53 -21.53 9.12
CA SER A 29 -12.76 -20.56 8.05
C SER A 29 -13.53 -21.20 6.89
N ALA A 30 -14.56 -20.52 6.40
CA ALA A 30 -15.28 -20.97 5.22
C ALA A 30 -14.35 -21.02 4.00
N GLN A 31 -14.59 -21.94 3.08
CA GLN A 31 -13.78 -22.07 1.86
C GLN A 31 -14.60 -21.68 0.63
N VAL A 32 -14.07 -20.80 -0.21
CA VAL A 32 -14.56 -20.56 -1.56
C VAL A 32 -14.03 -21.68 -2.45
N ARG A 33 -14.92 -22.58 -2.86
CA ARG A 33 -14.61 -23.82 -3.59
C ARG A 33 -14.65 -23.64 -5.10
N ALA A 34 -15.51 -22.74 -5.59
CA ALA A 34 -15.61 -22.39 -7.00
C ALA A 34 -16.09 -20.97 -7.21
N VAL A 35 -15.66 -20.36 -8.28
CA VAL A 35 -16.18 -19.10 -8.83
C VAL A 35 -16.67 -19.39 -10.24
N VAL A 36 -17.93 -19.07 -10.52
CA VAL A 36 -18.54 -19.27 -11.83
C VAL A 36 -19.02 -17.92 -12.35
N LEU A 37 -18.62 -17.57 -13.56
CA LEU A 37 -19.09 -16.41 -14.29
C LEU A 37 -20.02 -16.89 -15.40
N SER A 38 -21.25 -16.38 -15.42
CA SER A 38 -22.21 -16.58 -16.51
C SER A 38 -22.61 -15.23 -17.08
N ALA A 39 -22.80 -15.15 -18.39
CA ALA A 39 -23.32 -13.99 -19.09
C ALA A 39 -24.40 -14.46 -20.05
N ASP A 40 -25.57 -13.82 -19.99
CA ASP A 40 -26.69 -14.05 -20.87
C ASP A 40 -27.33 -12.71 -21.29
N ASP A 41 -28.40 -12.76 -22.08
CA ASP A 41 -29.11 -11.57 -22.56
C ASP A 41 -29.75 -10.76 -21.41
N ALA A 42 -29.97 -11.37 -20.24
CA ALA A 42 -30.53 -10.72 -19.05
C ALA A 42 -29.47 -10.04 -18.17
N GLY A 43 -28.17 -10.26 -18.46
CA GLY A 43 -27.06 -9.67 -17.70
C GLY A 43 -25.92 -10.67 -17.42
N SER A 44 -25.09 -10.32 -16.47
CA SER A 44 -24.00 -11.19 -16.01
C SER A 44 -24.16 -11.56 -14.54
N ALA A 45 -23.83 -12.78 -14.18
CA ALA A 45 -23.86 -13.23 -12.80
C ALA A 45 -22.53 -13.91 -12.42
N ILE A 46 -22.07 -13.61 -11.20
CA ILE A 46 -20.89 -14.22 -10.59
C ILE A 46 -21.38 -15.00 -9.38
N ALA A 47 -21.21 -16.32 -9.40
CA ALA A 47 -21.58 -17.21 -8.31
C ALA A 47 -20.33 -17.71 -7.58
N LEU A 48 -20.20 -17.37 -6.29
CA LEU A 48 -19.17 -17.89 -5.41
C LEU A 48 -19.76 -19.02 -4.58
N LYS A 49 -19.24 -20.24 -4.78
CA LYS A 49 -19.67 -21.43 -4.00
C LYS A 49 -18.77 -21.59 -2.78
N LEU A 50 -19.38 -21.51 -1.59
CA LEU A 50 -18.68 -21.57 -0.32
C LEU A 50 -19.08 -22.84 0.46
N SER A 51 -18.20 -23.27 1.38
CA SER A 51 -18.51 -24.35 2.32
C SER A 51 -19.58 -23.97 3.35
N ALA A 52 -19.73 -22.68 3.63
CA ALA A 52 -20.74 -22.14 4.55
C ALA A 52 -21.05 -20.67 4.19
N LYS A 53 -22.20 -20.17 4.61
CA LYS A 53 -22.55 -18.75 4.52
C LYS A 53 -21.65 -17.96 5.47
N VAL A 54 -21.14 -16.80 4.99
CA VAL A 54 -20.29 -15.87 5.73
C VAL A 54 -20.86 -14.46 5.63
N ALA A 55 -20.49 -13.60 6.57
CA ALA A 55 -20.71 -12.18 6.42
C ALA A 55 -19.82 -11.65 5.29
N TYR A 56 -20.30 -10.64 4.59
CA TYR A 56 -19.52 -10.01 3.51
C TYR A 56 -19.73 -8.50 3.49
N ARG A 57 -18.75 -7.81 2.90
CA ARG A 57 -18.80 -6.38 2.61
C ARG A 57 -18.54 -6.15 1.13
N VAL A 58 -19.20 -5.15 0.56
CA VAL A 58 -19.00 -4.75 -0.83
C VAL A 58 -18.55 -3.31 -0.90
N THR A 59 -17.56 -3.02 -1.72
CA THR A 59 -17.09 -1.67 -2.02
C THR A 59 -16.99 -1.48 -3.53
N PHE A 60 -17.18 -0.25 -3.99
CA PHE A 60 -17.20 0.12 -5.40
C PHE A 60 -16.11 1.16 -5.67
N ALA A 61 -15.39 1.02 -6.77
CA ALA A 61 -14.46 2.02 -7.27
C ALA A 61 -14.72 2.32 -8.75
N LYS A 62 -14.52 3.59 -9.15
CA LYS A 62 -14.81 4.07 -10.51
C LYS A 62 -13.61 4.09 -11.45
N SER A 63 -12.39 4.06 -10.90
CA SER A 63 -11.16 4.08 -11.71
C SER A 63 -10.08 3.16 -11.11
N PRO A 64 -9.88 1.94 -11.64
CA PRO A 64 -10.72 1.26 -12.63
C PRO A 64 -12.08 0.89 -12.05
N ASN A 65 -13.10 0.71 -12.91
CA ASN A 65 -14.41 0.24 -12.48
C ASN A 65 -14.27 -1.15 -11.86
N ARG A 66 -14.50 -1.26 -10.56
CA ARG A 66 -14.37 -2.54 -9.84
C ARG A 66 -15.31 -2.62 -8.65
N ILE A 67 -15.67 -3.85 -8.33
CA ILE A 67 -16.39 -4.22 -7.13
C ILE A 67 -15.44 -5.07 -6.30
N ALA A 68 -15.16 -4.67 -5.07
CA ALA A 68 -14.44 -5.50 -4.12
C ALA A 68 -15.41 -6.10 -3.11
N LEU A 69 -15.46 -7.41 -3.06
CA LEU A 69 -16.24 -8.22 -2.14
C LEU A 69 -15.30 -8.81 -1.09
N ILE A 70 -15.48 -8.46 0.17
CA ILE A 70 -14.72 -9.00 1.29
C ILE A 70 -15.59 -10.03 2.00
N LEU A 71 -15.13 -11.27 2.02
CA LEU A 71 -15.77 -12.40 2.70
C LEU A 71 -15.08 -12.60 4.05
N HIS A 72 -15.80 -12.37 5.14
CA HIS A 72 -15.24 -12.48 6.49
C HIS A 72 -14.99 -13.94 6.87
N HIS A 73 -13.83 -14.22 7.52
CA HIS A 73 -13.40 -15.55 7.94
C HIS A 73 -13.51 -16.59 6.82
N ALA A 74 -13.07 -16.21 5.61
CA ALA A 74 -13.10 -17.08 4.44
C ALA A 74 -11.71 -17.18 3.80
N ARG A 75 -11.46 -18.28 3.11
CA ARG A 75 -10.23 -18.52 2.33
C ARG A 75 -10.56 -19.15 0.99
N ALA A 76 -9.70 -18.98 0.01
CA ALA A 76 -9.77 -19.71 -1.24
C ALA A 76 -9.41 -21.18 -1.00
N ALA A 77 -10.14 -22.11 -1.62
CA ALA A 77 -9.75 -23.51 -1.65
C ALA A 77 -8.42 -23.67 -2.43
N PRO A 78 -7.55 -24.62 -2.05
CA PRO A 78 -6.38 -24.94 -2.86
C PRO A 78 -6.77 -25.23 -4.31
N GLY A 79 -6.11 -24.59 -5.27
CA GLY A 79 -6.42 -24.77 -6.69
C GLY A 79 -7.70 -24.07 -7.16
N LEU A 80 -8.24 -23.09 -6.44
CA LEU A 80 -9.41 -22.32 -6.88
C LEU A 80 -9.14 -21.70 -8.27
N LEU A 81 -9.92 -22.10 -9.25
CA LEU A 81 -9.86 -21.55 -10.60
C LEU A 81 -10.69 -20.27 -10.68
N ILE A 82 -10.10 -19.24 -11.25
CA ILE A 82 -10.77 -17.99 -11.57
C ILE A 82 -11.28 -18.08 -13.00
N PRO A 83 -12.57 -17.83 -13.26
CA PRO A 83 -13.13 -17.92 -14.60
C PRO A 83 -12.54 -16.85 -15.53
N GLN A 84 -12.51 -17.17 -16.84
CA GLN A 84 -12.11 -16.24 -17.88
C GLN A 84 -13.09 -15.05 -17.92
N PRO A 85 -12.63 -13.84 -18.29
CA PRO A 85 -13.47 -12.67 -18.49
C PRO A 85 -14.62 -12.95 -19.48
N ALA A 86 -15.82 -12.46 -19.18
CA ALA A 86 -16.98 -12.57 -20.07
C ALA A 86 -17.95 -11.41 -19.84
N GLY A 87 -18.61 -10.95 -20.91
CA GLY A 87 -19.54 -9.84 -20.87
C GLY A 87 -18.90 -8.55 -20.34
N PRO A 88 -19.50 -7.86 -19.39
CA PRO A 88 -18.96 -6.64 -18.81
C PRO A 88 -17.84 -6.87 -17.79
N VAL A 89 -17.55 -8.14 -17.41
CA VAL A 89 -16.50 -8.50 -16.46
C VAL A 89 -15.17 -8.65 -17.20
N THR A 90 -14.21 -7.78 -16.93
CA THR A 90 -12.89 -7.78 -17.56
C THR A 90 -11.85 -8.55 -16.77
N GLY A 91 -12.18 -8.97 -15.54
CA GLY A 91 -11.31 -9.81 -14.73
C GLY A 91 -11.88 -10.05 -13.34
N LEU A 92 -11.38 -11.12 -12.71
CA LEU A 92 -11.60 -11.43 -11.30
C LEU A 92 -10.27 -11.75 -10.63
N THR A 93 -10.14 -11.35 -9.37
CA THR A 93 -9.01 -11.77 -8.52
C THR A 93 -9.50 -12.19 -7.15
N SER A 94 -8.76 -13.07 -6.47
CA SER A 94 -9.01 -13.41 -5.07
C SER A 94 -7.72 -13.27 -4.28
N GLN A 95 -7.77 -12.57 -3.14
CA GLN A 95 -6.62 -12.28 -2.30
C GLN A 95 -6.96 -12.53 -0.83
N PRO A 96 -6.17 -13.37 -0.13
CA PRO A 96 -6.30 -13.50 1.32
C PRO A 96 -5.89 -12.18 1.99
N GLN A 97 -6.59 -11.83 3.08
CA GLN A 97 -6.29 -10.67 3.90
C GLN A 97 -5.62 -11.12 5.21
N ALA A 98 -4.81 -10.25 5.80
CA ALA A 98 -4.06 -10.56 7.04
C ALA A 98 -4.97 -10.88 8.25
N ASN A 99 -6.22 -10.40 8.23
CA ASN A 99 -7.22 -10.64 9.27
C ASN A 99 -8.01 -11.97 9.10
N GLY A 100 -7.62 -12.81 8.14
CA GLY A 100 -8.31 -14.07 7.83
C GLY A 100 -9.53 -13.94 6.92
N ASP A 101 -9.74 -12.78 6.31
CA ASP A 101 -10.77 -12.54 5.30
C ASP A 101 -10.27 -12.90 3.90
N LEU A 102 -11.18 -13.07 2.95
CA LEU A 102 -10.88 -13.21 1.53
C LEU A 102 -11.47 -12.05 0.75
N ARG A 103 -10.62 -11.31 0.03
CA ARG A 103 -11.07 -10.29 -0.92
C ARG A 103 -11.23 -10.92 -2.30
N VAL A 104 -12.40 -10.75 -2.90
CA VAL A 104 -12.66 -11.06 -4.31
C VAL A 104 -12.92 -9.73 -5.03
N THR A 105 -12.09 -9.41 -6.03
CA THR A 105 -12.25 -8.17 -6.81
C THR A 105 -12.74 -8.51 -8.21
N ILE A 106 -13.79 -7.82 -8.63
CA ILE A 106 -14.44 -7.95 -9.94
C ILE A 106 -14.16 -6.67 -10.71
N PHE A 107 -13.47 -6.75 -11.84
CA PHE A 107 -13.19 -5.64 -12.73
C PHE A 107 -14.25 -5.55 -13.83
N LEU A 108 -14.69 -4.34 -14.14
CA LEU A 108 -15.79 -4.09 -15.06
C LEU A 108 -15.39 -3.10 -16.17
N THR A 109 -15.96 -3.26 -17.36
CA THR A 109 -15.79 -2.32 -18.48
C THR A 109 -16.38 -0.93 -18.15
N ARG A 110 -17.45 -0.89 -17.35
CA ARG A 110 -18.17 0.33 -16.93
C ARG A 110 -18.83 0.09 -15.57
N PRO A 111 -19.22 1.15 -14.83
CA PRO A 111 -20.03 0.97 -13.63
C PRO A 111 -21.35 0.28 -13.96
N LEU A 112 -21.70 -0.72 -13.19
CA LEU A 112 -22.96 -1.46 -13.31
C LEU A 112 -23.62 -1.58 -11.92
N PRO A 113 -24.97 -1.52 -11.85
CA PRO A 113 -25.66 -1.91 -10.65
C PRO A 113 -25.39 -3.40 -10.38
N VAL A 114 -25.21 -3.75 -9.11
CA VAL A 114 -25.00 -5.14 -8.67
C VAL A 114 -25.95 -5.45 -7.53
N HIS A 115 -26.51 -6.66 -7.59
CA HIS A 115 -27.36 -7.20 -6.52
C HIS A 115 -26.77 -8.52 -6.02
N PHE A 116 -26.63 -8.66 -4.70
CA PHE A 116 -26.10 -9.85 -4.06
C PHE A 116 -27.20 -10.65 -3.39
N THR A 117 -27.25 -11.95 -3.69
CA THR A 117 -28.20 -12.89 -3.05
C THR A 117 -27.47 -14.12 -2.55
N TRP A 118 -27.94 -14.67 -1.40
CA TRP A 118 -27.49 -15.95 -0.90
C TRP A 118 -28.48 -17.04 -1.29
N ASP A 119 -27.96 -18.10 -1.89
CA ASP A 119 -28.62 -19.40 -1.99
C ASP A 119 -27.95 -20.36 -0.99
N VAL A 120 -28.68 -20.79 0.01
CA VAL A 120 -28.15 -21.56 1.14
C VAL A 120 -28.73 -22.98 1.13
N GLY A 121 -27.91 -23.94 0.76
CA GLY A 121 -28.21 -25.38 0.84
C GLY A 121 -27.77 -25.99 2.18
N LYS A 122 -28.06 -27.28 2.37
CA LYS A 122 -27.76 -28.00 3.64
C LYS A 122 -26.25 -28.12 3.95
N SER A 123 -25.36 -28.12 2.93
CA SER A 123 -23.92 -28.36 3.09
C SER A 123 -23.04 -27.37 2.31
N ALA A 124 -23.65 -26.38 1.66
CA ALA A 124 -22.96 -25.36 0.88
C ALA A 124 -23.80 -24.10 0.79
N ALA A 125 -23.15 -22.95 0.58
CA ALA A 125 -23.79 -21.68 0.34
C ALA A 125 -23.23 -21.06 -0.93
N THR A 126 -24.09 -20.45 -1.75
CA THR A 126 -23.65 -19.74 -2.96
C THR A 126 -24.01 -18.27 -2.83
N LEU A 127 -23.01 -17.40 -2.91
CA LEU A 127 -23.22 -15.94 -3.03
C LEU A 127 -23.25 -15.60 -4.51
N VAL A 128 -24.37 -15.07 -4.98
CA VAL A 128 -24.57 -14.67 -6.39
C VAL A 128 -24.58 -13.16 -6.50
N ALA A 129 -23.65 -12.59 -7.27
CA ALA A 129 -23.64 -11.19 -7.67
C ALA A 129 -24.22 -11.06 -9.09
N ARG A 130 -25.37 -10.42 -9.25
CA ARG A 130 -25.99 -10.13 -10.56
C ARG A 130 -25.65 -8.72 -10.99
N LEU A 131 -25.18 -8.56 -12.23
CA LEU A 131 -24.69 -7.31 -12.80
C LEU A 131 -25.58 -6.88 -13.96
N GLY A 132 -26.05 -5.63 -14.00
CA GLY A 132 -26.77 -5.06 -15.15
C GLY A 132 -28.28 -4.85 -14.93
N ALA A 133 -29.01 -4.54 -16.02
CA ALA A 133 -30.45 -4.25 -16.02
C ALA A 133 -31.26 -5.54 -15.83
N GLY A 134 -31.71 -5.82 -14.68
CA GLY A 134 -32.45 -7.01 -14.26
C GLY A 134 -32.30 -7.28 -12.78
N ALA A 135 -31.41 -6.54 -12.12
CA ALA A 135 -31.38 -6.49 -10.65
C ALA A 135 -32.68 -5.80 -10.16
N PRO A 136 -33.44 -6.42 -9.25
CA PRO A 136 -34.57 -5.73 -8.62
C PRO A 136 -34.12 -4.39 -8.04
N PRO A 137 -35.00 -3.38 -7.96
CA PRO A 137 -34.65 -2.09 -7.36
C PRO A 137 -34.07 -2.36 -5.98
N GLU A 138 -32.97 -1.70 -5.70
CA GLU A 138 -32.16 -1.74 -4.49
C GLU A 138 -33.05 -1.81 -3.24
N GLN A 139 -33.23 -2.99 -2.70
CA GLN A 139 -33.60 -3.07 -1.30
C GLN A 139 -32.37 -2.60 -0.52
N ALA A 140 -32.54 -1.51 0.19
CA ALA A 140 -31.55 -0.95 1.09
C ALA A 140 -30.85 -2.07 1.86
N PRO A 141 -29.52 -1.97 2.08
CA PRO A 141 -28.78 -3.01 2.75
C PRO A 141 -29.48 -3.42 4.02
N HIS A 142 -29.83 -4.71 4.15
CA HIS A 142 -30.35 -5.23 5.41
C HIS A 142 -29.33 -4.88 6.48
N THR A 143 -29.67 -3.84 7.22
CA THR A 143 -28.97 -3.46 8.44
C THR A 143 -29.26 -4.58 9.43
N VAL A 144 -28.37 -5.55 9.53
CA VAL A 144 -28.23 -6.28 10.77
C VAL A 144 -27.92 -5.20 11.79
N GLN A 145 -28.83 -5.00 12.75
CA GLN A 145 -28.59 -4.08 13.85
C GLN A 145 -27.24 -4.45 14.46
N ALA A 146 -26.24 -3.65 14.13
CA ALA A 146 -25.00 -3.66 14.86
C ALA A 146 -25.35 -3.07 16.22
N GLU A 147 -25.34 -3.90 17.27
CA GLU A 147 -25.14 -3.43 18.63
C GLU A 147 -24.05 -2.36 18.56
N HIS A 148 -24.27 -1.26 19.25
CA HIS A 148 -23.37 -0.11 19.32
C HIS A 148 -22.02 -0.53 19.87
N ALA A 149 -21.16 -1.12 19.01
CA ALA A 149 -19.74 -1.09 19.25
C ALA A 149 -19.26 0.36 19.07
N PRO A 150 -18.36 0.85 19.92
CA PRO A 150 -17.77 2.18 19.74
C PRO A 150 -17.24 2.27 18.30
N ARG A 151 -17.58 3.35 17.59
CA ARG A 151 -17.04 3.60 16.25
C ARG A 151 -15.53 3.46 16.33
N GLU A 152 -14.98 2.36 15.80
CA GLU A 152 -13.55 2.23 15.64
C GLU A 152 -13.11 3.43 14.81
N SER A 153 -12.36 4.32 15.43
CA SER A 153 -11.68 5.39 14.72
C SER A 153 -10.75 4.71 13.72
N GLY A 154 -11.03 4.82 12.41
CA GLY A 154 -10.23 4.20 11.38
C GLY A 154 -8.74 4.51 11.60
N ARG A 155 -7.86 3.59 11.17
CA ARG A 155 -6.41 3.82 11.27
C ARG A 155 -5.99 5.00 10.40
N ASP A 156 -4.85 5.58 10.72
CA ASP A 156 -4.22 6.56 9.86
C ASP A 156 -3.65 5.90 8.59
N ILE A 157 -3.61 6.67 7.50
CA ILE A 157 -2.81 6.35 6.32
C ILE A 157 -1.34 6.49 6.71
N VAL A 158 -0.53 5.47 6.46
CA VAL A 158 0.89 5.46 6.80
C VAL A 158 1.72 5.70 5.54
N ILE A 159 2.52 6.75 5.54
CA ILE A 159 3.44 7.06 4.44
C ILE A 159 4.87 6.90 4.94
N ALA A 160 5.62 5.98 4.32
CA ALA A 160 7.05 5.89 4.53
C ALA A 160 7.74 6.97 3.69
N VAL A 161 8.43 7.88 4.37
CA VAL A 161 9.19 8.96 3.75
C VAL A 161 10.67 8.60 3.86
N ASP A 162 11.28 8.37 2.72
CA ASP A 162 12.69 8.05 2.62
C ASP A 162 13.49 9.29 2.23
N ALA A 163 14.54 9.57 2.98
CA ALA A 163 15.54 10.55 2.60
C ALA A 163 16.70 9.81 1.95
N GLY A 164 16.93 10.00 0.66
CA GLY A 164 18.00 9.33 -0.07
C GLY A 164 19.36 9.52 0.58
N HIS A 165 20.30 8.63 0.31
CA HIS A 165 21.69 8.71 0.81
C HIS A 165 21.80 8.75 2.35
N GLY A 166 22.93 9.26 2.87
CA GLY A 166 23.17 9.42 4.31
C GLY A 166 24.47 8.78 4.80
N GLY A 167 25.00 9.30 5.90
CA GLY A 167 26.25 8.81 6.50
C GLY A 167 27.43 8.89 5.52
N VAL A 168 28.01 7.75 5.19
CA VAL A 168 29.15 7.63 4.25
C VAL A 168 28.80 7.89 2.79
N ASP A 169 27.52 7.87 2.44
CA ASP A 169 27.04 8.25 1.10
C ASP A 169 26.53 9.69 1.09
N PRO A 170 27.28 10.65 0.57
CA PRO A 170 26.86 12.05 0.51
C PRO A 170 25.78 12.32 -0.54
N GLY A 171 25.51 11.37 -1.47
CA GLY A 171 24.77 11.63 -2.69
C GLY A 171 25.55 12.52 -3.65
N ALA A 172 24.83 13.28 -4.46
CA ALA A 172 25.40 14.29 -5.31
C ALA A 172 25.93 15.48 -4.48
N THR A 173 26.93 16.17 -5.04
CA THR A 173 27.50 17.38 -4.42
C THR A 173 27.36 18.55 -5.37
N GLY A 174 26.77 19.64 -4.90
CA GLY A 174 26.59 20.86 -5.65
C GLY A 174 27.90 21.66 -5.78
N HIS A 175 27.86 22.70 -6.60
CA HIS A 175 29.03 23.56 -6.86
C HIS A 175 29.55 24.31 -5.64
N ALA A 176 28.66 24.64 -4.68
CA ALA A 176 29.02 25.29 -3.43
C ALA A 176 29.32 24.28 -2.31
N GLY A 177 29.48 23.00 -2.64
CA GLY A 177 29.82 21.93 -1.68
C GLY A 177 28.64 21.42 -0.86
N VAL A 178 27.39 21.70 -1.25
CA VAL A 178 26.22 21.19 -0.59
C VAL A 178 26.04 19.72 -0.95
N HIS A 179 25.86 18.86 0.06
CA HIS A 179 25.60 17.45 -0.17
C HIS A 179 24.09 17.17 -0.28
N GLU A 180 23.72 16.32 -1.21
CA GLU A 180 22.34 15.88 -1.42
C GLU A 180 21.73 15.31 -0.14
N LYS A 181 22.46 14.43 0.58
CA LYS A 181 21.98 13.79 1.82
C LYS A 181 21.42 14.77 2.84
N ASP A 182 21.96 16.00 2.89
CA ASP A 182 21.58 17.01 3.88
C ASP A 182 20.27 17.70 3.47
N VAL A 183 20.17 18.09 2.20
CA VAL A 183 18.97 18.77 1.70
C VAL A 183 17.77 17.84 1.62
N VAL A 184 17.96 16.58 1.20
CA VAL A 184 16.86 15.62 1.12
C VAL A 184 16.37 15.21 2.51
N LEU A 185 17.25 15.14 3.52
CA LEU A 185 16.85 14.93 4.91
C LEU A 185 15.99 16.09 5.44
N ALA A 186 16.38 17.33 5.13
CA ALA A 186 15.63 18.50 5.54
C ALA A 186 14.22 18.54 4.90
N ILE A 187 14.12 18.24 3.59
CA ILE A 187 12.85 18.14 2.88
C ILE A 187 12.00 16.99 3.42
N ALA A 188 12.58 15.80 3.61
CA ALA A 188 11.87 14.62 4.14
C ALA A 188 11.30 14.88 5.55
N ARG A 189 12.07 15.53 6.43
CA ARG A 189 11.59 15.96 7.76
C ARG A 189 10.44 16.97 7.66
N SER A 190 10.52 17.91 6.72
CA SER A 190 9.45 18.88 6.49
C SER A 190 8.18 18.17 5.98
N LEU A 191 8.31 17.26 5.03
CA LEU A 191 7.22 16.44 4.52
C LEU A 191 6.59 15.59 5.63
N ALA A 192 7.40 14.94 6.46
CA ALA A 192 6.91 14.15 7.59
C ALA A 192 6.10 14.99 8.58
N ARG A 193 6.56 16.21 8.89
CA ARG A 193 5.78 17.14 9.75
C ARG A 193 4.44 17.51 9.11
N ARG A 194 4.41 17.79 7.80
CA ARG A 194 3.16 18.12 7.09
C ARG A 194 2.18 16.95 7.08
N ILE A 195 2.67 15.73 6.83
CA ILE A 195 1.84 14.52 6.87
C ILE A 195 1.28 14.30 8.27
N ASN A 196 2.12 14.41 9.30
CA ASN A 196 1.70 14.20 10.70
C ASN A 196 0.75 15.29 11.22
N ALA A 197 0.71 16.47 10.61
CA ALA A 197 -0.25 17.53 10.91
C ALA A 197 -1.63 17.30 10.27
N GLU A 198 -1.75 16.39 9.29
CA GLU A 198 -3.02 16.06 8.63
C GLU A 198 -3.76 14.97 9.43
N PRO A 199 -4.99 15.24 9.91
CA PRO A 199 -5.78 14.24 10.62
C PRO A 199 -6.04 13.00 9.75
N GLY A 200 -5.69 11.82 10.26
CA GLY A 200 -5.86 10.56 9.54
C GLY A 200 -4.67 10.17 8.66
N MET A 201 -3.55 10.88 8.76
CA MET A 201 -2.30 10.55 8.10
C MET A 201 -1.13 10.48 9.10
N ARG A 202 -0.15 9.65 8.83
CA ARG A 202 1.06 9.47 9.65
C ARG A 202 2.27 9.18 8.76
N ALA A 203 3.35 9.90 8.99
CA ALA A 203 4.64 9.65 8.35
C ALA A 203 5.53 8.75 9.21
N VAL A 204 6.33 7.92 8.55
CA VAL A 204 7.46 7.20 9.13
C VAL A 204 8.68 7.51 8.28
N LEU A 205 9.68 8.14 8.87
CA LEU A 205 10.96 8.37 8.21
C LEU A 205 11.78 7.09 8.20
N THR A 206 12.42 6.76 7.08
CA THR A 206 13.40 5.66 7.02
C THR A 206 14.66 6.00 7.82
N ARG A 207 15.08 7.26 7.76
CA ARG A 207 16.11 7.86 8.61
C ARG A 207 15.71 9.28 9.02
N ASP A 208 16.02 9.64 10.25
CA ASP A 208 15.81 10.99 10.77
C ASP A 208 17.12 11.69 11.19
N SER A 209 18.25 11.06 10.84
CA SER A 209 19.61 11.56 11.12
C SER A 209 20.53 11.25 9.93
N ASP A 210 21.77 11.75 10.00
CA ASP A 210 22.79 11.48 8.96
C ASP A 210 23.41 10.09 9.18
N VAL A 211 22.65 9.05 8.82
CA VAL A 211 23.06 7.65 8.84
C VAL A 211 22.89 7.01 7.47
N PHE A 212 23.79 6.09 7.14
CA PHE A 212 23.66 5.29 5.92
C PHE A 212 22.65 4.15 6.15
N LEU A 213 21.77 3.96 5.18
CA LEU A 213 20.86 2.81 5.08
C LEU A 213 21.01 2.18 3.72
N THR A 214 21.07 0.84 3.68
CA THR A 214 21.01 0.12 2.40
C THR A 214 19.66 0.31 1.73
N LEU A 215 19.59 0.14 0.40
CA LEU A 215 18.32 0.21 -0.35
C LEU A 215 17.30 -0.80 0.20
N ARG A 216 17.77 -1.97 0.66
CA ARG A 216 16.93 -3.00 1.28
C ARG A 216 16.39 -2.57 2.65
N ASP A 217 17.22 -1.93 3.49
CA ASP A 217 16.79 -1.47 4.82
C ASP A 217 15.70 -0.40 4.74
N ARG A 218 15.76 0.48 3.70
CA ARG A 218 14.71 1.48 3.43
C ARG A 218 13.37 0.82 3.15
N MET A 219 13.36 -0.22 2.30
CA MET A 219 12.15 -1.00 2.04
C MET A 219 11.67 -1.76 3.28
N HIS A 220 12.58 -2.36 4.06
CA HIS A 220 12.23 -3.04 5.31
C HIS A 220 11.59 -2.09 6.33
N ALA A 221 12.09 -0.85 6.43
CA ALA A 221 11.49 0.17 7.29
C ALA A 221 10.04 0.49 6.87
N ALA A 222 9.78 0.61 5.56
CA ALA A 222 8.43 0.81 5.03
C ALA A 222 7.49 -0.37 5.35
N HIS A 223 7.97 -1.61 5.17
CA HIS A 223 7.20 -2.82 5.51
C HIS A 223 6.92 -2.94 7.01
N ALA A 224 7.93 -2.70 7.85
CA ALA A 224 7.77 -2.73 9.30
C ALA A 224 6.75 -1.68 9.79
N ALA A 225 6.70 -0.53 9.13
CA ALA A 225 5.72 0.52 9.39
C ALA A 225 4.32 0.20 8.85
N LYS A 226 4.15 -0.86 8.05
CA LYS A 226 2.93 -1.18 7.29
C LYS A 226 2.47 0.01 6.45
N ALA A 227 3.41 0.59 5.71
CA ALA A 227 3.16 1.79 4.91
C ALA A 227 2.15 1.51 3.78
N ASP A 228 1.26 2.46 3.56
CA ASP A 228 0.31 2.46 2.45
C ASP A 228 0.94 3.04 1.17
N LEU A 229 2.05 3.76 1.31
CA LEU A 229 2.85 4.31 0.21
C LEU A 229 4.26 4.61 0.70
N PHE A 230 5.24 4.43 -0.19
CA PHE A 230 6.64 4.79 0.00
C PHE A 230 7.02 5.93 -0.95
N VAL A 231 7.64 6.98 -0.44
CA VAL A 231 8.16 8.11 -1.21
C VAL A 231 9.62 8.37 -0.86
N SER A 232 10.52 8.23 -1.84
CA SER A 232 11.94 8.55 -1.69
C SER A 232 12.22 9.95 -2.24
N ILE A 233 12.89 10.76 -1.45
CA ILE A 233 13.21 12.17 -1.74
C ILE A 233 14.68 12.26 -2.13
N HIS A 234 14.93 12.84 -3.31
CA HIS A 234 16.23 13.00 -3.93
C HIS A 234 16.43 14.41 -4.48
N ALA A 235 17.68 14.76 -4.81
CA ALA A 235 18.08 16.02 -5.43
C ALA A 235 19.38 15.83 -6.23
N ASP A 236 19.40 14.84 -7.10
CA ASP A 236 20.58 14.29 -7.77
C ASP A 236 21.32 15.28 -8.70
N SER A 237 22.41 14.85 -9.27
CA SER A 237 23.16 15.61 -10.26
C SER A 237 22.97 15.06 -11.66
N ILE A 238 23.01 15.96 -12.63
CA ILE A 238 23.01 15.64 -14.05
C ILE A 238 24.21 16.31 -14.72
N ALA A 239 24.84 15.64 -15.68
CA ALA A 239 26.01 16.16 -16.41
C ALA A 239 25.81 17.57 -17.01
N ASN A 240 24.57 17.88 -17.44
CA ASN A 240 24.23 19.22 -17.91
C ASN A 240 23.71 20.07 -16.72
N SER A 241 24.58 20.89 -16.15
CA SER A 241 24.27 21.77 -15.02
C SER A 241 23.22 22.85 -15.29
N ARG A 242 22.73 23.01 -16.54
CA ARG A 242 21.60 23.88 -16.86
C ARG A 242 20.24 23.23 -16.66
N VAL A 243 20.21 21.92 -16.41
CA VAL A 243 18.97 21.21 -16.13
C VAL A 243 18.43 21.66 -14.78
N SER A 244 17.14 21.94 -14.73
CA SER A 244 16.43 22.40 -13.52
C SER A 244 15.02 21.80 -13.45
N GLY A 245 14.41 21.92 -12.29
CA GLY A 245 13.04 21.49 -12.03
C GLY A 245 12.91 20.07 -11.51
N SER A 246 11.73 19.76 -10.98
CA SER A 246 11.42 18.45 -10.36
C SER A 246 11.11 17.37 -11.40
N SER A 247 11.29 16.11 -11.01
CA SER A 247 10.84 14.93 -11.77
C SER A 247 10.33 13.86 -10.82
N VAL A 248 9.37 13.03 -11.25
CA VAL A 248 8.86 11.93 -10.45
C VAL A 248 9.05 10.62 -11.22
N TYR A 249 9.54 9.62 -10.51
CA TYR A 249 9.85 8.31 -11.05
C TYR A 249 9.09 7.22 -10.31
N ILE A 250 8.70 6.17 -11.04
CA ILE A 250 8.19 4.92 -10.48
C ILE A 250 8.97 3.73 -11.03
N LEU A 251 8.79 2.58 -10.40
CA LEU A 251 9.41 1.34 -10.87
C LEU A 251 8.94 0.96 -12.27
N SER A 252 9.87 0.50 -13.10
CA SER A 252 9.59 -0.27 -14.31
C SER A 252 10.47 -1.51 -14.37
N GLU A 253 9.87 -2.63 -14.69
CA GLU A 253 10.56 -3.90 -14.94
C GLU A 253 10.89 -4.09 -16.42
N ARG A 254 10.20 -3.36 -17.31
CA ARG A 254 10.30 -3.50 -18.77
C ARG A 254 11.28 -2.54 -19.40
N GLY A 255 12.11 -1.87 -18.60
CA GLY A 255 13.09 -0.88 -19.05
C GLY A 255 12.73 0.54 -18.65
N ALA A 256 13.66 1.46 -18.92
CA ALA A 256 13.51 2.86 -18.56
C ALA A 256 12.73 3.65 -19.63
N SER A 257 12.02 4.71 -19.21
CA SER A 257 11.30 5.63 -20.11
C SER A 257 12.22 6.31 -21.12
N ASN A 258 13.48 6.51 -20.74
CA ASN A 258 14.53 7.10 -21.58
C ASN A 258 15.90 6.82 -20.96
N GLU A 259 16.97 7.14 -21.68
CA GLU A 259 18.36 6.90 -21.26
C GLU A 259 18.72 7.68 -19.97
N ALA A 260 18.23 8.91 -19.82
CA ALA A 260 18.46 9.68 -18.59
C ALA A 260 17.84 9.03 -17.36
N ALA A 261 16.62 8.45 -17.49
CA ALA A 261 15.98 7.71 -16.41
C ALA A 261 16.73 6.41 -16.08
N ARG A 262 17.32 5.74 -17.10
CA ARG A 262 18.16 4.56 -16.89
C ARG A 262 19.43 4.95 -16.14
N SER A 263 20.16 5.95 -16.60
CA SER A 263 21.41 6.39 -15.98
C SER A 263 21.21 6.84 -14.54
N LEU A 264 20.08 7.51 -14.24
CA LEU A 264 19.73 7.89 -12.88
C LEU A 264 19.47 6.63 -12.00
N ALA A 265 18.69 5.68 -12.49
CA ALA A 265 18.44 4.44 -11.73
C ALA A 265 19.73 3.63 -11.50
N ASP A 266 20.63 3.57 -12.47
CA ASP A 266 21.93 2.89 -12.33
C ASP A 266 22.79 3.57 -11.27
N LEU A 267 22.79 4.92 -11.21
CA LEU A 267 23.51 5.71 -10.21
C LEU A 267 22.96 5.44 -8.82
N GLU A 268 21.65 5.54 -8.63
CA GLU A 268 20.97 5.32 -7.35
C GLU A 268 21.13 3.86 -6.86
N ASN A 269 21.05 2.89 -7.76
CA ASN A 269 21.24 1.48 -7.44
C ASN A 269 22.69 1.16 -6.99
N ALA A 270 23.65 2.00 -7.34
CA ALA A 270 25.05 1.85 -6.90
C ALA A 270 25.31 2.41 -5.49
N ALA A 271 24.32 3.02 -4.83
CA ALA A 271 24.46 3.58 -3.47
C ALA A 271 24.92 2.55 -2.44
N ASP A 272 24.45 1.30 -2.52
CA ASP A 272 24.84 0.22 -1.61
C ASP A 272 26.35 -0.10 -1.69
N LEU A 273 26.99 0.10 -2.84
CA LEU A 273 28.46 -0.10 -2.99
C LEU A 273 29.24 0.90 -2.17
N LYS A 274 28.77 2.14 -1.99
CA LYS A 274 29.40 3.17 -1.15
C LYS A 274 29.36 2.78 0.32
N GLY A 275 28.33 2.06 0.74
CA GLY A 275 28.20 1.48 2.09
C GLY A 275 28.98 0.18 2.30
N GLY A 276 29.71 -0.33 1.29
CA GLY A 276 30.48 -1.56 1.39
C GLY A 276 29.67 -2.84 1.26
N VAL A 277 28.43 -2.78 0.79
CA VAL A 277 27.54 -3.93 0.60
C VAL A 277 27.81 -4.60 -0.75
N SER A 278 28.02 -5.93 -0.73
CA SER A 278 28.23 -6.72 -1.95
C SER A 278 26.89 -7.01 -2.64
N LEU A 279 26.79 -6.77 -3.95
CA LEU A 279 25.63 -7.09 -4.79
C LEU A 279 25.50 -8.60 -5.10
N ALA A 280 26.27 -9.48 -4.47
CA ALA A 280 26.35 -10.91 -4.80
C ALA A 280 25.19 -11.77 -4.26
N ASP A 281 24.24 -11.22 -3.53
CA ASP A 281 23.11 -11.97 -2.95
C ASP A 281 21.97 -12.15 -3.96
N LYS A 282 22.14 -13.10 -4.87
CA LYS A 282 21.13 -13.55 -5.85
C LYS A 282 20.43 -14.80 -5.33
N GLY A 283 19.57 -14.67 -4.34
CA GLY A 283 18.77 -15.77 -3.81
C GLY A 283 17.27 -15.46 -3.81
N ASP A 284 16.51 -15.84 -4.81
CA ASP A 284 15.37 -16.76 -4.72
C ASP A 284 14.49 -16.71 -5.98
N ARG A 285 14.54 -17.79 -6.74
CA ARG A 285 13.78 -17.95 -8.00
C ARG A 285 12.37 -18.50 -7.84
N LEU A 286 11.92 -18.86 -6.64
CA LEU A 286 10.62 -19.55 -6.44
C LEU A 286 9.46 -18.63 -6.02
N ALA A 287 9.71 -17.36 -5.68
CA ALA A 287 8.66 -16.42 -5.29
C ALA A 287 8.08 -15.61 -6.47
N SER A 288 8.58 -15.77 -7.70
CA SER A 288 8.40 -14.80 -8.78
C SER A 288 6.99 -14.74 -9.40
N VAL A 289 6.22 -15.83 -9.40
CA VAL A 289 4.95 -15.89 -10.17
C VAL A 289 3.76 -15.25 -9.43
N LEU A 290 3.72 -15.29 -8.11
CA LEU A 290 2.71 -14.56 -7.31
C LEU A 290 3.08 -13.09 -7.13
N LEU A 291 4.35 -12.75 -7.32
CA LEU A 291 4.92 -11.41 -7.25
C LEU A 291 4.42 -10.53 -8.41
N ASP A 292 4.34 -11.05 -9.63
CA ASP A 292 4.02 -10.29 -10.86
C ASP A 292 2.64 -9.61 -10.83
N LEU A 293 1.62 -10.24 -10.28
CA LEU A 293 0.25 -9.69 -10.25
C LEU A 293 0.08 -8.61 -9.16
N SER A 294 0.69 -8.80 -8.01
CA SER A 294 0.73 -7.79 -6.94
C SER A 294 1.50 -6.56 -7.39
N GLN A 295 2.61 -6.76 -8.06
CA GLN A 295 3.50 -5.72 -8.58
C GLN A 295 2.82 -4.85 -9.65
N SER A 296 2.03 -5.43 -10.56
CA SER A 296 1.28 -4.66 -11.57
C SER A 296 0.24 -3.73 -10.95
N ALA A 297 -0.47 -4.17 -9.89
CA ALA A 297 -1.43 -3.33 -9.17
C ALA A 297 -0.73 -2.17 -8.43
N ASN A 298 0.43 -2.44 -7.83
CA ASN A 298 1.23 -1.44 -7.13
C ASN A 298 1.86 -0.44 -8.08
N ILE A 299 2.31 -0.85 -9.27
CA ILE A 299 2.78 0.07 -10.32
C ILE A 299 1.66 1.01 -10.76
N SER A 300 0.42 0.52 -10.93
CA SER A 300 -0.72 1.37 -11.26
C SER A 300 -1.07 2.38 -10.16
N ALA A 301 -1.02 1.95 -8.90
CA ALA A 301 -1.20 2.82 -7.75
C ALA A 301 -0.07 3.86 -7.62
N SER A 302 1.19 3.43 -7.84
CA SER A 302 2.36 4.30 -7.89
C SER A 302 2.23 5.35 -8.99
N MET A 303 1.78 4.96 -10.19
CA MET A 303 1.55 5.88 -11.32
C MET A 303 0.50 6.94 -10.97
N SER A 304 -0.61 6.55 -10.35
CA SER A 304 -1.68 7.47 -9.97
C SER A 304 -1.22 8.45 -8.89
N ALA A 305 -0.50 7.97 -7.87
CA ALA A 305 0.07 8.82 -6.82
C ALA A 305 1.12 9.79 -7.38
N ALA A 306 2.01 9.29 -8.24
CA ALA A 306 3.06 10.08 -8.88
C ALA A 306 2.48 11.19 -9.80
N HIS A 307 1.38 10.94 -10.52
CA HIS A 307 0.67 11.96 -11.28
C HIS A 307 0.13 13.08 -10.39
N SER A 308 -0.44 12.75 -9.24
CA SER A 308 -0.93 13.74 -8.28
C SER A 308 0.22 14.59 -7.72
N VAL A 309 1.36 13.96 -7.41
CA VAL A 309 2.55 14.65 -6.88
C VAL A 309 3.19 15.57 -7.94
N ILE A 310 3.37 15.09 -9.17
CA ILE A 310 3.97 15.92 -10.23
C ILE A 310 3.07 17.11 -10.58
N GLY A 311 1.74 16.93 -10.57
CA GLY A 311 0.78 18.02 -10.74
C GLY A 311 0.89 19.09 -9.66
N ALA A 312 1.07 18.70 -8.40
CA ALA A 312 1.25 19.64 -7.29
C ALA A 312 2.62 20.37 -7.37
N LEU A 313 3.69 19.69 -7.77
CA LEU A 313 5.02 20.27 -7.94
C LEU A 313 5.04 21.38 -9.01
N GLN A 314 4.19 21.31 -10.05
CA GLN A 314 4.04 22.39 -11.06
C GLN A 314 3.60 23.72 -10.44
N GLY A 315 2.91 23.69 -9.29
CA GLY A 315 2.46 24.89 -8.57
C GLY A 315 3.57 25.63 -7.81
N VAL A 316 4.72 24.97 -7.55
CA VAL A 316 5.82 25.56 -6.74
C VAL A 316 7.10 25.82 -7.52
N GLY A 317 7.22 25.30 -8.75
CA GLY A 317 8.43 25.51 -9.55
C GLY A 317 8.39 24.82 -10.90
N LEU A 318 9.53 24.82 -11.56
CA LEU A 318 9.69 24.11 -12.82
C LEU A 318 9.59 22.61 -12.60
N VAL A 319 8.80 21.95 -13.41
CA VAL A 319 8.81 20.48 -13.54
C VAL A 319 9.56 20.15 -14.84
N ARG A 320 10.67 19.44 -14.70
CA ARG A 320 11.53 19.09 -15.85
C ARG A 320 10.80 18.17 -16.83
N LYS A 321 10.06 17.22 -16.33
CA LYS A 321 9.26 16.28 -17.11
C LYS A 321 7.83 16.27 -16.57
N PRO A 322 6.85 16.74 -17.32
CA PRO A 322 5.44 16.75 -16.88
C PRO A 322 4.84 15.35 -16.83
N GLN A 323 5.47 14.35 -17.46
CA GLN A 323 5.08 12.95 -17.39
C GLN A 323 5.90 12.23 -16.32
N VAL A 324 5.25 11.34 -15.57
CA VAL A 324 5.90 10.40 -14.66
C VAL A 324 6.89 9.55 -15.46
N GLN A 325 8.11 9.46 -14.97
CA GLN A 325 9.16 8.65 -15.57
C GLN A 325 9.20 7.26 -14.94
N GLN A 326 9.84 6.32 -15.64
CA GLN A 326 9.94 4.93 -15.17
C GLN A 326 11.37 4.41 -15.38
N ALA A 327 11.89 3.70 -14.38
CA ALA A 327 13.17 2.98 -14.50
C ALA A 327 13.29 1.89 -13.43
N GLY A 328 14.38 1.11 -13.47
CA GLY A 328 14.61 -0.04 -12.60
C GLY A 328 15.21 0.32 -11.24
N PHE A 329 14.63 1.27 -10.52
CA PHE A 329 15.09 1.65 -9.17
C PHE A 329 14.91 0.52 -8.17
N VAL A 330 16.00 0.07 -7.54
CA VAL A 330 15.98 -1.00 -6.54
C VAL A 330 15.18 -0.58 -5.31
N VAL A 331 15.32 0.65 -4.86
CA VAL A 331 14.60 1.19 -3.69
C VAL A 331 13.08 1.21 -3.85
N LEU A 332 12.57 1.12 -5.09
CA LEU A 332 11.14 1.08 -5.39
C LEU A 332 10.60 -0.35 -5.60
N LYS A 333 11.44 -1.38 -5.44
CA LYS A 333 11.05 -2.79 -5.65
C LYS A 333 10.33 -3.37 -4.45
N SER A 334 9.20 -2.78 -4.06
CA SER A 334 8.31 -3.36 -3.07
C SER A 334 7.14 -4.07 -3.77
N PRO A 335 6.89 -5.36 -3.48
CA PRO A 335 5.82 -6.10 -4.15
C PRO A 335 4.42 -5.67 -3.71
N ASP A 336 4.27 -5.05 -2.55
CA ASP A 336 3.00 -4.78 -1.88
C ASP A 336 2.79 -3.32 -1.46
N ILE A 337 3.81 -2.44 -1.62
CA ILE A 337 3.71 -1.01 -1.28
C ILE A 337 3.89 -0.18 -2.56
N PRO A 338 2.88 0.61 -2.97
CA PRO A 338 3.05 1.62 -4.03
C PRO A 338 4.20 2.56 -3.70
N SER A 339 5.08 2.82 -4.68
CA SER A 339 6.36 3.49 -4.42
C SER A 339 6.68 4.51 -5.50
N MET A 340 7.28 5.65 -5.11
CA MET A 340 7.82 6.63 -6.04
C MET A 340 9.11 7.24 -5.52
N LEU A 341 9.93 7.76 -6.44
CA LEU A 341 11.09 8.59 -6.18
C LEU A 341 10.83 9.98 -6.76
N VAL A 342 11.06 10.99 -5.95
CA VAL A 342 10.86 12.41 -6.29
C VAL A 342 12.21 13.11 -6.32
N GLU A 343 12.68 13.45 -7.52
CA GLU A 343 13.74 14.43 -7.70
C GLU A 343 13.12 15.81 -7.45
N THR A 344 13.44 16.40 -6.33
CA THR A 344 12.90 17.71 -5.95
C THR A 344 13.50 18.85 -6.76
N ALA A 345 14.76 18.71 -7.13
CA ALA A 345 15.54 19.58 -8.02
C ALA A 345 16.81 18.83 -8.43
N TYR A 346 17.70 19.47 -9.20
CA TYR A 346 19.03 18.92 -9.56
C TYR A 346 20.13 19.79 -8.94
N ILE A 347 20.83 19.25 -7.93
CA ILE A 347 21.84 19.99 -7.14
C ILE A 347 23.05 20.43 -7.99
N SER A 348 23.28 19.77 -9.13
CA SER A 348 24.30 20.18 -10.12
C SER A 348 24.01 21.53 -10.79
N ASN A 349 22.78 22.06 -10.69
CA ASN A 349 22.44 23.40 -11.15
C ASN A 349 22.69 24.41 -10.03
N PRO A 350 23.58 25.43 -10.23
CA PRO A 350 23.91 26.40 -9.16
C PRO A 350 22.71 27.23 -8.67
N GLN A 351 21.67 27.40 -9.49
CA GLN A 351 20.44 28.10 -9.05
C GLN A 351 19.58 27.17 -8.20
N GLU A 352 19.43 25.91 -8.58
CA GLU A 352 18.71 24.91 -7.81
C GLU A 352 19.43 24.61 -6.49
N GLU A 353 20.75 24.50 -6.47
CA GLU A 353 21.54 24.34 -5.25
C GLU A 353 21.28 25.47 -4.23
N ARG A 354 21.21 26.73 -4.69
CA ARG A 354 20.85 27.86 -3.80
C ARG A 354 19.44 27.71 -3.25
N ARG A 355 18.48 27.29 -4.08
CA ARG A 355 17.08 27.05 -3.67
C ARG A 355 16.96 25.88 -2.69
N LEU A 356 17.70 24.81 -2.93
CA LEU A 356 17.71 23.62 -2.07
C LEU A 356 18.28 23.91 -0.66
N ARG A 357 19.14 24.96 -0.51
CA ARG A 357 19.67 25.44 0.77
C ARG A 357 18.68 26.31 1.54
N ASP A 358 17.69 26.87 0.87
CA ASP A 358 16.72 27.75 1.50
C ASP A 358 15.62 26.94 2.22
N PRO A 359 15.48 27.06 3.56
CA PRO A 359 14.46 26.34 4.30
C PRO A 359 13.03 26.62 3.83
N ALA A 360 12.74 27.83 3.30
CA ALA A 360 11.43 28.17 2.78
C ALA A 360 11.14 27.39 1.48
N GLN A 361 12.14 27.21 0.61
CA GLN A 361 12.03 26.40 -0.59
C GLN A 361 11.91 24.90 -0.26
N GLN A 362 12.68 24.42 0.72
CA GLN A 362 12.54 23.04 1.21
C GLN A 362 11.13 22.77 1.73
N ALA A 363 10.55 23.70 2.49
CA ALA A 363 9.18 23.61 2.98
C ALA A 363 8.16 23.64 1.84
N ALA A 364 8.34 24.52 0.84
CA ALA A 364 7.45 24.61 -0.32
C ALA A 364 7.46 23.31 -1.16
N LEU A 365 8.63 22.71 -1.38
CA LEU A 365 8.74 21.41 -2.05
C LEU A 365 8.05 20.30 -1.27
N ALA A 366 8.26 20.26 0.06
CA ALA A 366 7.59 19.30 0.93
C ALA A 366 6.07 19.47 0.94
N ASP A 367 5.57 20.71 0.97
CA ASP A 367 4.14 21.02 0.90
C ASP A 367 3.52 20.61 -0.44
N ALA A 368 4.24 20.77 -1.55
CA ALA A 368 3.79 20.32 -2.87
C ALA A 368 3.67 18.79 -2.92
N VAL A 369 4.71 18.08 -2.47
CA VAL A 369 4.66 16.60 -2.39
C VAL A 369 3.49 16.15 -1.50
N PHE A 370 3.34 16.75 -0.32
CA PHE A 370 2.22 16.47 0.59
C PHE A 370 0.87 16.71 -0.09
N THR A 371 0.70 17.84 -0.79
CA THR A 371 -0.55 18.18 -1.48
C THR A 371 -0.92 17.11 -2.51
N GLY A 372 0.04 16.65 -3.30
CA GLY A 372 -0.17 15.56 -4.26
C GLY A 372 -0.53 14.24 -3.58
N LEU A 373 0.18 13.85 -2.52
CA LEU A 373 -0.10 12.64 -1.75
C LEU A 373 -1.49 12.68 -1.10
N ARG A 374 -1.85 13.82 -0.50
CA ARG A 374 -3.17 14.02 0.10
C ARG A 374 -4.30 13.91 -0.93
N ALA A 375 -4.12 14.52 -2.11
CA ALA A 375 -5.08 14.43 -3.21
C ALA A 375 -5.24 12.98 -3.67
N TYR A 376 -4.14 12.25 -3.86
CA TYR A 376 -4.17 10.84 -4.21
C TYR A 376 -4.98 10.02 -3.20
N PHE A 377 -4.69 10.15 -1.89
CA PHE A 377 -5.40 9.40 -0.87
C PHE A 377 -6.84 9.87 -0.63
N ALA A 378 -7.12 11.15 -0.91
CA ALA A 378 -8.50 11.62 -0.95
C ALA A 378 -9.32 10.90 -2.04
N ASP A 379 -8.71 10.53 -3.17
CA ASP A 379 -9.36 9.78 -4.24
C ASP A 379 -9.24 8.26 -4.11
N ASN A 380 -8.21 7.77 -3.43
CA ASN A 380 -7.89 6.34 -3.31
C ASN A 380 -7.58 5.96 -1.84
N PRO A 381 -8.51 6.19 -0.89
CA PRO A 381 -8.23 5.90 0.51
C PRO A 381 -8.12 4.39 0.75
N PRO A 382 -7.04 3.92 1.41
CA PRO A 382 -6.95 2.52 1.83
C PRO A 382 -8.07 2.15 2.79
N GLU A 383 -8.56 0.92 2.69
CA GLU A 383 -9.64 0.44 3.55
C GLU A 383 -9.28 0.48 5.03
N GLY A 384 -10.28 0.75 5.87
CA GLY A 384 -10.12 0.85 7.32
C GLY A 384 -9.40 2.12 7.78
N THR A 385 -9.07 3.03 6.87
CA THR A 385 -8.49 4.32 7.23
C THR A 385 -9.57 5.35 7.55
N ARG A 386 -9.21 6.40 8.30
CA ARG A 386 -10.10 7.55 8.56
C ARG A 386 -10.58 8.21 7.27
N PHE A 387 -9.74 8.27 6.23
CA PHE A 387 -10.09 8.79 4.91
C PHE A 387 -11.15 7.94 4.23
N SER A 388 -11.07 6.61 4.32
CA SER A 388 -12.08 5.72 3.73
C SER A 388 -13.42 5.81 4.49
N LEU A 389 -13.37 5.94 5.81
CA LEU A 389 -14.57 6.07 6.66
C LEU A 389 -15.26 7.42 6.46
N ALA A 390 -14.52 8.50 6.22
CA ALA A 390 -15.08 9.83 5.97
C ALA A 390 -15.87 9.91 4.64
N ARG A 391 -15.63 8.99 3.70
CA ARG A 391 -16.37 8.87 2.43
C ARG A 391 -17.69 8.10 2.54
N LEU A 392 -17.90 7.38 3.64
CA LEU A 392 -19.18 6.68 3.85
C LEU A 392 -20.29 7.71 4.09
N PRO A 393 -21.49 7.54 3.50
CA PRO A 393 -22.63 8.38 3.79
C PRO A 393 -22.88 8.43 5.30
N ARG A 394 -23.02 9.63 5.83
CA ARG A 394 -23.38 9.78 7.24
C ARG A 394 -24.77 9.17 7.44
N PRO A 395 -24.98 8.24 8.39
CA PRO A 395 -26.33 7.76 8.66
C PRO A 395 -27.22 8.96 9.03
N PRO A 396 -28.49 8.98 8.59
CA PRO A 396 -29.41 10.06 8.95
C PRO A 396 -29.45 10.22 10.46
N THR A 397 -29.32 11.44 10.93
CA THR A 397 -29.48 11.78 12.35
C THR A 397 -30.89 11.32 12.77
N PRO A 398 -31.02 10.49 13.81
CA PRO A 398 -32.36 10.13 14.30
C PRO A 398 -33.12 11.40 14.66
N PRO A 399 -34.43 11.49 14.33
CA PRO A 399 -35.23 12.65 14.68
C PRO A 399 -35.14 12.87 16.19
N ALA A 400 -34.91 14.12 16.60
CA ALA A 400 -34.95 14.49 18.01
C ALA A 400 -36.25 13.97 18.62
N ALA A 401 -36.14 13.21 19.71
CA ALA A 401 -37.31 12.75 20.44
C ALA A 401 -38.08 14.01 20.85
N THR A 402 -39.21 14.24 20.17
CA THR A 402 -40.17 15.26 20.61
C THR A 402 -40.71 14.85 21.98
N GLY A 403 -40.26 15.56 23.00
CA GLY A 403 -40.77 15.36 24.34
C GLY A 403 -42.29 15.45 24.32
N ALA A 404 -42.95 14.41 24.81
CA ALA A 404 -44.36 14.43 25.06
C ALA A 404 -44.66 15.54 26.09
N PRO A 405 -45.67 16.40 25.87
CA PRO A 405 -46.09 17.34 26.88
C PRO A 405 -46.74 16.54 28.02
N GLY A 406 -46.21 16.69 29.22
CA GLY A 406 -46.79 16.13 30.43
C GLY A 406 -48.18 16.73 30.66
N ALA A 407 -49.11 15.82 30.92
CA ALA A 407 -50.39 16.11 31.55
C ALA A 407 -50.28 15.89 33.04
#